data_aa2bcbccaefca6d7f40e4ca1046ba6c0
#
_entry.id   aa2bcbccaefca6d7f40e4ca1046ba6c0
#
_cell.length_a   1.000
_cell.length_b   1.000
_cell.length_c   1.000
_cell.angle_alpha   90.00
_cell.angle_beta   90.00
_cell.angle_gamma   90.00
#
_symmetry.space_group_name_H-M   'P 1'
#
loop_
_entity.id
_entity.type
_entity.pdbx_description
1 polymer ?
#
loop_
_entity_poly.entity_id
_entity_poly.type
_entity_poly.pdbx_seq_one_letter_code
_entity_poly.pdbx_strand_id
1 'polypeptide(L)'
;VTTNLTVSPQFNVSIQASGGGTACSGSSVLLSMTTYASSANLYQWNDANGTISGATSSTYSATSAGTYSLTVTNPSGCTTTSSGLAVSIITVSTPTGLSTSAIQLDRATMNWATVTNANHYDIRMRVQGSAWSVALNNLSSSATSQLKTGLSSSTTYEWQIRSACSTDSSSVSAWSSTQNFTTLTPCTTPLNATTTGITLTAATLTWDAVAGAWGYRVRYKQTSQPWSAWVYDTVTTNSYSLTGLPNATSYHWQVATMCESTGINNSAFASNVVFTTGACNLSLSTSQTNVGCYGNSDGSIDLSVSGGSGSYTYSWSDGSLQRISHL
;
A
#
# COMPACT_ATOMS: atom_id res chain seq x y z
N VAL A 1 -58.60 -69.77 -28.77
CA VAL A 1 -57.88 -68.57 -29.13
C VAL A 1 -57.14 -68.12 -27.84
N THR A 2 -55.85 -68.36 -27.72
CA THR A 2 -55.02 -67.82 -26.64
C THR A 2 -54.59 -66.40 -27.05
N THR A 3 -55.20 -65.40 -26.49
CA THR A 3 -54.74 -64.01 -26.63
C THR A 3 -53.58 -63.80 -25.65
N ASN A 4 -52.38 -63.68 -26.24
CA ASN A 4 -51.21 -63.26 -25.47
C ASN A 4 -51.38 -61.80 -25.08
N LEU A 5 -51.55 -61.53 -23.78
CA LEU A 5 -51.51 -60.18 -23.23
C LEU A 5 -50.05 -59.73 -23.15
N THR A 6 -49.65 -58.85 -24.03
CA THR A 6 -48.31 -58.21 -23.96
C THR A 6 -48.37 -57.00 -23.04
N VAL A 7 -47.77 -57.10 -21.89
CA VAL A 7 -47.58 -55.91 -21.02
C VAL A 7 -46.42 -55.10 -21.58
N SER A 8 -46.62 -53.84 -21.90
CA SER A 8 -45.55 -52.95 -22.30
C SER A 8 -44.50 -52.83 -21.19
N PRO A 9 -43.21 -52.97 -21.50
CA PRO A 9 -42.20 -52.86 -20.44
C PRO A 9 -42.22 -51.48 -19.79
N GLN A 10 -42.03 -51.47 -18.47
CA GLN A 10 -41.91 -50.22 -17.71
C GLN A 10 -40.71 -49.45 -18.27
N PHE A 11 -40.88 -48.18 -18.60
CA PHE A 11 -39.79 -47.31 -19.03
C PHE A 11 -39.42 -46.34 -17.86
N ASN A 12 -38.12 -46.06 -17.73
CA ASN A 12 -37.60 -45.14 -16.72
C ASN A 12 -37.34 -43.77 -17.29
N VAL A 13 -37.65 -42.73 -16.51
CA VAL A 13 -37.37 -41.33 -16.85
C VAL A 13 -36.34 -40.78 -15.88
N SER A 14 -35.26 -40.27 -16.44
CA SER A 14 -34.22 -39.58 -15.68
C SER A 14 -34.05 -38.15 -16.20
N ILE A 15 -33.79 -37.23 -15.31
CA ILE A 15 -33.58 -35.81 -15.64
C ILE A 15 -32.23 -35.35 -15.07
N GLN A 16 -31.67 -34.32 -15.74
CA GLN A 16 -30.47 -33.65 -15.31
C GLN A 16 -30.65 -32.14 -15.32
N ALA A 17 -29.81 -31.43 -14.57
CA ALA A 17 -29.77 -29.98 -14.52
C ALA A 17 -28.44 -29.45 -15.07
N SER A 18 -28.48 -28.37 -15.82
CA SER A 18 -27.28 -27.61 -16.15
C SER A 18 -26.64 -27.01 -14.88
N GLY A 19 -25.34 -26.81 -14.90
CA GLY A 19 -24.63 -26.12 -13.80
C GLY A 19 -24.76 -26.82 -12.43
N GLY A 20 -24.96 -28.15 -12.38
CA GLY A 20 -25.16 -28.87 -11.14
C GLY A 20 -26.46 -28.50 -10.41
N GLY A 21 -27.45 -27.95 -11.09
CA GLY A 21 -28.74 -27.55 -10.50
C GLY A 21 -28.72 -26.19 -9.79
N THR A 22 -27.70 -25.37 -10.02
CA THR A 22 -27.57 -24.04 -9.38
C THR A 22 -27.46 -22.97 -10.44
N ALA A 23 -28.19 -21.87 -10.26
CA ALA A 23 -28.05 -20.65 -11.05
C ALA A 23 -28.09 -19.39 -10.19
N CYS A 24 -27.61 -18.29 -10.73
CA CYS A 24 -27.73 -16.98 -10.11
C CYS A 24 -29.14 -16.42 -10.28
N SER A 25 -29.58 -15.59 -9.34
CA SER A 25 -30.86 -14.85 -9.45
C SER A 25 -30.90 -14.04 -10.76
N GLY A 26 -32.02 -14.09 -11.44
CA GLY A 26 -32.22 -13.51 -12.78
C GLY A 26 -31.80 -14.44 -13.94
N SER A 27 -31.17 -15.58 -13.63
CA SER A 27 -30.86 -16.66 -14.59
C SER A 27 -31.77 -17.86 -14.36
N SER A 28 -31.60 -18.93 -15.15
CA SER A 28 -32.36 -20.18 -15.03
C SER A 28 -31.45 -21.39 -15.04
N VAL A 29 -31.91 -22.47 -14.44
CA VAL A 29 -31.34 -23.81 -14.57
C VAL A 29 -32.09 -24.53 -15.68
N LEU A 30 -31.39 -24.94 -16.72
CA LEU A 30 -31.98 -25.78 -17.76
C LEU A 30 -32.06 -27.21 -17.26
N LEU A 31 -33.28 -27.72 -17.13
CA LEU A 31 -33.61 -29.12 -16.85
C LEU A 31 -33.84 -29.85 -18.15
N SER A 32 -33.30 -31.02 -18.28
CA SER A 32 -33.45 -31.86 -19.49
C SER A 32 -33.59 -33.34 -19.15
N MET A 33 -34.34 -34.03 -19.94
CA MET A 33 -34.45 -35.50 -19.90
C MET A 33 -33.17 -36.12 -20.42
N THR A 34 -32.65 -37.14 -19.73
CA THR A 34 -31.45 -37.90 -20.18
C THR A 34 -31.69 -39.24 -20.74
N THR A 35 -32.90 -39.81 -20.52
CA THR A 35 -33.29 -41.15 -20.99
C THR A 35 -34.48 -41.08 -21.91
N TYR A 36 -34.43 -41.83 -22.99
CA TYR A 36 -35.51 -42.13 -23.94
C TYR A 36 -36.37 -40.92 -24.35
N ALA A 37 -35.91 -40.18 -25.33
CA ALA A 37 -36.70 -39.15 -26.02
C ALA A 37 -37.34 -39.79 -27.26
N SER A 38 -38.67 -39.82 -27.32
CA SER A 38 -39.41 -40.08 -28.55
C SER A 38 -40.24 -38.85 -28.90
N SER A 39 -40.30 -38.50 -30.17
CA SER A 39 -41.09 -37.35 -30.64
C SER A 39 -42.61 -37.52 -30.45
N ALA A 40 -43.05 -38.73 -30.11
CA ALA A 40 -44.46 -39.05 -29.85
C ALA A 40 -44.80 -39.06 -28.35
N ASN A 41 -43.81 -38.82 -27.41
CA ASN A 41 -44.07 -38.73 -26.02
C ASN A 41 -44.71 -37.37 -25.64
N LEU A 42 -45.61 -37.38 -24.66
CA LEU A 42 -46.09 -36.17 -24.00
C LEU A 42 -45.30 -35.93 -22.74
N TYR A 43 -44.93 -34.70 -22.50
CA TYR A 43 -44.14 -34.28 -21.35
C TYR A 43 -44.91 -33.32 -20.44
N GLN A 44 -44.73 -33.40 -19.15
CA GLN A 44 -45.29 -32.45 -18.19
C GLN A 44 -44.29 -32.30 -17.02
N TRP A 45 -43.75 -31.10 -16.88
CA TRP A 45 -42.92 -30.75 -15.71
C TRP A 45 -43.81 -30.41 -14.53
N ASN A 46 -43.31 -30.78 -13.34
CA ASN A 46 -43.98 -30.56 -12.07
C ASN A 46 -43.00 -29.92 -11.08
N ASP A 47 -43.52 -29.12 -10.17
CA ASP A 47 -42.82 -28.62 -8.99
C ASP A 47 -43.53 -29.08 -7.69
N ALA A 48 -43.15 -28.49 -6.55
CA ALA A 48 -43.77 -28.83 -5.26
C ALA A 48 -45.28 -28.50 -5.18
N ASN A 49 -45.79 -27.64 -6.06
CA ASN A 49 -47.20 -27.23 -6.11
C ASN A 49 -48.02 -28.06 -7.11
N GLY A 50 -47.35 -28.97 -7.84
CA GLY A 50 -47.97 -29.83 -8.84
C GLY A 50 -47.53 -29.52 -10.27
N THR A 51 -48.43 -29.62 -11.24
CA THR A 51 -48.13 -29.42 -12.66
C THR A 51 -47.86 -27.97 -12.99
N ILE A 52 -46.73 -27.73 -13.71
CA ILE A 52 -46.36 -26.39 -14.18
C ILE A 52 -47.08 -26.16 -15.53
N SER A 53 -47.99 -25.19 -15.55
CA SER A 53 -48.79 -24.89 -16.73
C SER A 53 -47.93 -24.56 -17.94
N GLY A 54 -48.20 -25.25 -19.08
CA GLY A 54 -47.46 -25.05 -20.34
C GLY A 54 -46.06 -25.65 -20.42
N ALA A 55 -45.56 -26.29 -19.36
CA ALA A 55 -44.22 -26.90 -19.33
C ALA A 55 -44.29 -28.35 -19.91
N THR A 56 -44.51 -28.43 -21.23
CA THR A 56 -44.77 -29.68 -21.98
C THR A 56 -43.67 -30.08 -22.97
N SER A 57 -42.47 -29.51 -22.80
CA SER A 57 -41.28 -29.88 -23.58
C SER A 57 -40.38 -30.87 -22.82
N SER A 58 -39.50 -31.55 -23.56
CA SER A 58 -38.47 -32.44 -22.96
C SER A 58 -37.44 -31.65 -22.10
N THR A 59 -37.46 -30.32 -22.18
CA THR A 59 -36.64 -29.40 -21.36
C THR A 59 -37.48 -28.38 -20.68
N TYR A 60 -37.01 -27.84 -19.54
CA TYR A 60 -37.65 -26.77 -18.81
C TYR A 60 -36.59 -25.84 -18.20
N SER A 61 -36.80 -24.55 -18.29
CA SER A 61 -35.92 -23.53 -17.67
C SER A 61 -36.49 -23.10 -16.33
N ALA A 62 -35.96 -23.67 -15.25
CA ALA A 62 -36.37 -23.35 -13.90
C ALA A 62 -35.76 -22.02 -13.43
N THR A 63 -36.60 -21.03 -13.13
CA THR A 63 -36.22 -19.68 -12.65
C THR A 63 -36.38 -19.51 -11.16
N SER A 64 -36.96 -20.51 -10.47
CA SER A 64 -37.18 -20.52 -9.03
C SER A 64 -36.54 -21.74 -8.38
N ALA A 65 -36.07 -21.57 -7.15
CA ALA A 65 -35.58 -22.69 -6.35
C ALA A 65 -36.74 -23.65 -6.01
N GLY A 66 -36.43 -24.94 -6.01
CA GLY A 66 -37.44 -25.99 -5.73
C GLY A 66 -36.99 -27.36 -6.19
N THR A 67 -37.90 -28.35 -6.00
CA THR A 67 -37.70 -29.70 -6.52
C THR A 67 -38.60 -29.90 -7.72
N TYR A 68 -37.99 -30.29 -8.86
CA TYR A 68 -38.69 -30.49 -10.12
C TYR A 68 -38.68 -31.95 -10.52
N SER A 69 -39.76 -32.41 -11.16
CA SER A 69 -39.86 -33.74 -11.74
C SER A 69 -40.52 -33.66 -13.10
N LEU A 70 -40.25 -34.67 -13.96
CA LEU A 70 -40.81 -34.81 -15.29
C LEU A 70 -41.71 -36.04 -15.36
N THR A 71 -42.97 -35.84 -15.67
CA THR A 71 -43.89 -36.91 -16.05
C THR A 71 -43.85 -37.06 -17.57
N VAL A 72 -43.64 -38.28 -18.04
CA VAL A 72 -43.66 -38.64 -19.46
C VAL A 72 -44.78 -39.62 -19.71
N THR A 73 -45.58 -39.38 -20.73
CA THR A 73 -46.60 -40.30 -21.21
C THR A 73 -46.20 -40.82 -22.61
N ASN A 74 -46.09 -42.10 -22.74
CA ASN A 74 -45.74 -42.72 -24.03
C ASN A 74 -46.94 -42.80 -24.98
N PRO A 75 -46.77 -43.14 -26.28
CA PRO A 75 -47.87 -43.26 -27.23
C PRO A 75 -48.95 -44.31 -26.87
N SER A 76 -48.61 -45.28 -26.01
CA SER A 76 -49.52 -46.30 -25.50
C SER A 76 -50.33 -45.82 -24.26
N GLY A 77 -50.15 -44.55 -23.81
CA GLY A 77 -50.86 -43.99 -22.68
C GLY A 77 -50.26 -44.34 -21.31
N CYS A 78 -49.10 -45.04 -21.25
CA CYS A 78 -48.42 -45.33 -19.96
C CYS A 78 -47.64 -44.12 -19.51
N THR A 79 -47.72 -43.81 -18.22
CA THR A 79 -47.05 -42.66 -17.60
C THR A 79 -45.94 -43.10 -16.65
N THR A 80 -44.85 -42.35 -16.56
CA THR A 80 -43.78 -42.50 -15.59
C THR A 80 -43.27 -41.12 -15.17
N THR A 81 -42.99 -40.94 -13.88
CA THR A 81 -42.44 -39.69 -13.34
C THR A 81 -41.01 -39.90 -12.87
N SER A 82 -40.10 -38.99 -13.18
CA SER A 82 -38.72 -39.01 -12.71
C SER A 82 -38.66 -38.83 -11.18
N SER A 83 -37.52 -39.21 -10.61
CA SER A 83 -37.20 -38.70 -9.26
C SER A 83 -37.10 -37.18 -9.27
N GLY A 84 -37.38 -36.55 -8.12
CA GLY A 84 -37.26 -35.11 -7.95
C GLY A 84 -35.80 -34.65 -8.04
N LEU A 85 -35.56 -33.56 -8.77
CA LEU A 85 -34.26 -32.92 -8.92
C LEU A 85 -34.30 -31.54 -8.28
N ALA A 86 -33.41 -31.28 -7.34
CA ALA A 86 -33.33 -30.00 -6.64
C ALA A 86 -32.69 -28.93 -7.53
N VAL A 87 -33.29 -27.74 -7.53
CA VAL A 87 -32.78 -26.52 -8.16
C VAL A 87 -32.57 -25.47 -7.09
N SER A 88 -31.40 -24.82 -7.10
CA SER A 88 -31.06 -23.71 -6.22
C SER A 88 -30.87 -22.44 -7.04
N ILE A 89 -31.55 -21.36 -6.62
CA ILE A 89 -31.31 -20.02 -7.15
C ILE A 89 -30.62 -19.22 -6.06
N ILE A 90 -29.38 -18.83 -6.33
CA ILE A 90 -28.55 -18.13 -5.37
C ILE A 90 -28.54 -16.63 -5.63
N THR A 91 -28.48 -15.86 -4.55
CA THR A 91 -28.22 -14.42 -4.57
C THR A 91 -26.91 -14.15 -3.86
N VAL A 92 -26.22 -13.10 -4.24
CA VAL A 92 -25.03 -12.63 -3.54
C VAL A 92 -25.37 -11.38 -2.76
N SER A 93 -24.85 -11.27 -1.54
CA SER A 93 -25.02 -10.09 -0.71
C SER A 93 -23.99 -9.02 -1.06
N THR A 94 -24.26 -7.78 -0.70
CA THR A 94 -23.30 -6.68 -0.78
C THR A 94 -22.13 -6.95 0.18
N PRO A 95 -20.86 -6.78 -0.27
CA PRO A 95 -19.70 -6.92 0.60
C PRO A 95 -19.74 -5.98 1.81
N THR A 96 -19.26 -6.47 2.95
CA THR A 96 -19.18 -5.76 4.25
C THR A 96 -17.74 -5.69 4.74
N GLY A 97 -17.48 -5.15 5.92
CA GLY A 97 -16.12 -5.05 6.49
C GLY A 97 -15.23 -4.11 5.69
N LEU A 98 -15.80 -3.06 5.11
CA LEU A 98 -15.10 -2.15 4.21
C LEU A 98 -14.13 -1.25 4.98
N SER A 99 -12.90 -1.14 4.49
CA SER A 99 -11.90 -0.20 4.99
C SER A 99 -10.88 0.16 3.91
N THR A 100 -10.13 1.23 4.13
CA THR A 100 -9.00 1.59 3.29
C THR A 100 -7.73 1.64 4.14
N SER A 101 -6.65 1.04 3.67
CA SER A 101 -5.37 0.96 4.37
C SER A 101 -4.20 1.28 3.42
N ALA A 102 -2.98 1.33 3.95
CA ALA A 102 -1.76 1.60 3.19
C ALA A 102 -1.88 2.80 2.24
N ILE A 103 -2.52 3.87 2.72
CA ILE A 103 -2.72 5.10 1.96
C ILE A 103 -1.36 5.79 1.79
N GLN A 104 -1.00 6.11 0.54
CA GLN A 104 0.22 6.80 0.17
C GLN A 104 -0.09 7.98 -0.76
N LEU A 105 0.94 8.56 -1.37
CA LEU A 105 0.79 9.70 -2.30
C LEU A 105 -0.03 9.33 -3.55
N ASP A 106 0.16 8.11 -4.06
CA ASP A 106 -0.32 7.66 -5.37
C ASP A 106 -1.11 6.36 -5.33
N ARG A 107 -1.40 5.82 -4.13
CA ARG A 107 -2.02 4.51 -3.96
C ARG A 107 -2.74 4.35 -2.64
N ALA A 108 -3.65 3.36 -2.59
CA ALA A 108 -4.31 2.89 -1.39
C ALA A 108 -4.78 1.44 -1.57
N THR A 109 -4.94 0.71 -0.48
CA THR A 109 -5.49 -0.64 -0.47
C THR A 109 -6.92 -0.61 0.07
N MET A 110 -7.86 -1.06 -0.74
CA MET A 110 -9.25 -1.25 -0.37
C MET A 110 -9.43 -2.66 0.19
N ASN A 111 -10.16 -2.81 1.29
CA ASN A 111 -10.35 -4.09 1.97
C ASN A 111 -11.85 -4.35 2.17
N TRP A 112 -12.24 -5.63 2.15
CA TRP A 112 -13.61 -6.10 2.36
C TRP A 112 -13.65 -7.53 2.89
N ALA A 113 -14.80 -7.95 3.40
CA ALA A 113 -15.04 -9.34 3.75
C ALA A 113 -15.54 -10.14 2.53
N THR A 114 -15.15 -11.41 2.44
CA THR A 114 -15.64 -12.32 1.39
C THR A 114 -17.16 -12.50 1.48
N VAL A 115 -17.79 -12.70 0.34
CA VAL A 115 -19.21 -12.97 0.21
C VAL A 115 -19.40 -14.41 -0.28
N THR A 116 -20.26 -15.17 0.43
CA THR A 116 -20.62 -16.54 0.03
C THR A 116 -21.25 -16.54 -1.36
N ASN A 117 -20.86 -17.49 -2.19
CA ASN A 117 -21.34 -17.65 -3.57
C ASN A 117 -20.95 -16.50 -4.52
N ALA A 118 -20.11 -15.58 -4.13
CA ALA A 118 -19.55 -14.62 -5.08
C ALA A 118 -18.63 -15.35 -6.08
N ASN A 119 -18.81 -15.04 -7.35
CA ASN A 119 -17.89 -15.44 -8.42
C ASN A 119 -16.70 -14.48 -8.50
N HIS A 120 -16.98 -13.19 -8.39
CA HIS A 120 -15.97 -12.13 -8.40
C HIS A 120 -16.51 -10.85 -7.73
N TYR A 121 -15.64 -9.84 -7.62
CA TYR A 121 -16.00 -8.51 -7.14
C TYR A 121 -15.68 -7.45 -8.19
N ASP A 122 -16.51 -6.39 -8.23
CA ASP A 122 -16.26 -5.17 -8.99
C ASP A 122 -16.13 -3.99 -8.04
N ILE A 123 -15.16 -3.12 -8.29
CA ILE A 123 -14.98 -1.86 -7.56
C ILE A 123 -15.16 -0.69 -8.52
N ARG A 124 -15.97 0.28 -8.12
CA ARG A 124 -16.02 1.59 -8.76
C ARG A 124 -15.41 2.65 -7.86
N MET A 125 -14.79 3.64 -8.46
CA MET A 125 -14.10 4.71 -7.75
C MET A 125 -14.32 6.03 -8.48
N ARG A 126 -14.18 7.12 -7.72
CA ARG A 126 -14.16 8.48 -8.27
C ARG A 126 -13.35 9.41 -7.38
N VAL A 127 -12.90 10.52 -7.91
CA VAL A 127 -12.57 11.70 -7.11
C VAL A 127 -13.89 12.21 -6.50
N GLN A 128 -13.86 12.59 -5.24
CA GLN A 128 -15.06 13.03 -4.52
C GLN A 128 -15.84 14.07 -5.32
N GLY A 129 -17.15 13.82 -5.50
CA GLY A 129 -18.05 14.70 -6.25
C GLY A 129 -18.02 14.54 -7.77
N SER A 130 -17.10 13.74 -8.35
CA SER A 130 -17.09 13.46 -9.79
C SER A 130 -17.99 12.27 -10.18
N ALA A 131 -18.07 11.96 -11.46
CA ALA A 131 -18.82 10.78 -11.94
C ALA A 131 -18.13 9.48 -11.51
N TRP A 132 -18.94 8.45 -11.24
CA TRP A 132 -18.44 7.10 -10.97
C TRP A 132 -17.86 6.45 -12.22
N SER A 133 -16.73 5.79 -12.07
CA SER A 133 -16.14 4.90 -13.09
C SER A 133 -15.83 3.54 -12.49
N VAL A 134 -15.93 2.48 -13.31
CA VAL A 134 -15.46 1.15 -12.90
C VAL A 134 -13.92 1.22 -12.86
N ALA A 135 -13.36 1.08 -11.67
CA ALA A 135 -11.93 1.16 -11.46
C ALA A 135 -11.24 -0.21 -11.57
N LEU A 136 -11.94 -1.27 -11.14
CA LEU A 136 -11.44 -2.64 -11.10
C LEU A 136 -12.65 -3.58 -11.23
N ASN A 137 -12.52 -4.59 -12.06
CA ASN A 137 -13.56 -5.60 -12.29
C ASN A 137 -12.95 -7.01 -12.26
N ASN A 138 -13.81 -8.01 -12.12
CA ASN A 138 -13.43 -9.42 -12.11
C ASN A 138 -12.36 -9.76 -11.05
N LEU A 139 -12.40 -9.11 -9.88
CA LEU A 139 -11.51 -9.47 -8.77
C LEU A 139 -11.90 -10.83 -8.22
N SER A 140 -10.92 -11.67 -7.91
CA SER A 140 -11.13 -13.04 -7.41
C SER A 140 -12.15 -13.12 -6.29
N SER A 141 -13.00 -14.15 -6.30
CA SER A 141 -13.98 -14.43 -5.23
C SER A 141 -13.36 -14.65 -3.86
N SER A 142 -12.09 -15.05 -3.82
CA SER A 142 -11.32 -15.21 -2.56
C SER A 142 -10.61 -13.92 -2.13
N ALA A 143 -10.63 -12.86 -2.95
CA ALA A 143 -9.96 -11.60 -2.60
C ALA A 143 -10.66 -10.90 -1.44
N THR A 144 -9.87 -10.40 -0.51
CA THR A 144 -10.30 -9.56 0.62
C THR A 144 -9.70 -8.17 0.59
N SER A 145 -8.81 -7.93 -0.37
CA SER A 145 -8.17 -6.64 -0.56
C SER A 145 -7.71 -6.43 -2.00
N GLN A 146 -7.56 -5.16 -2.37
CA GLN A 146 -7.01 -4.77 -3.67
C GLN A 146 -6.24 -3.46 -3.56
N LEU A 147 -5.01 -3.47 -4.04
CA LEU A 147 -4.20 -2.27 -4.18
C LEU A 147 -4.64 -1.51 -5.45
N LYS A 148 -4.91 -0.22 -5.30
CA LYS A 148 -5.11 0.73 -6.40
C LYS A 148 -3.93 1.70 -6.45
N THR A 149 -3.29 1.82 -7.59
CA THR A 149 -2.18 2.73 -7.88
C THR A 149 -2.59 3.79 -8.91
N GLY A 150 -1.72 4.77 -9.16
CA GLY A 150 -1.95 5.83 -10.14
C GLY A 150 -2.96 6.87 -9.66
N LEU A 151 -3.06 7.08 -8.34
CA LEU A 151 -3.89 8.11 -7.73
C LEU A 151 -3.12 9.44 -7.70
N SER A 152 -3.84 10.55 -7.68
CA SER A 152 -3.27 11.88 -7.44
C SER A 152 -3.08 12.10 -5.95
N SER A 153 -2.00 12.76 -5.54
CA SER A 153 -1.75 13.13 -4.16
C SER A 153 -2.73 14.21 -3.67
N SER A 154 -2.86 14.37 -2.35
CA SER A 154 -3.76 15.36 -1.70
C SER A 154 -5.20 15.31 -2.22
N THR A 155 -5.66 14.16 -2.67
CA THR A 155 -6.95 14.00 -3.36
C THR A 155 -7.85 13.06 -2.60
N THR A 156 -9.10 13.49 -2.33
CA THR A 156 -10.12 12.64 -1.72
C THR A 156 -10.80 11.79 -2.78
N TYR A 157 -10.79 10.50 -2.57
CA TYR A 157 -11.45 9.49 -3.40
C TYR A 157 -12.61 8.86 -2.67
N GLU A 158 -13.62 8.48 -3.43
CA GLU A 158 -14.75 7.67 -2.99
C GLU A 158 -14.74 6.35 -3.75
N TRP A 159 -15.07 5.25 -3.06
CA TRP A 159 -15.15 3.95 -3.69
C TRP A 159 -16.32 3.13 -3.13
N GLN A 160 -16.80 2.22 -3.97
CA GLN A 160 -17.84 1.25 -3.65
C GLN A 160 -17.47 -0.09 -4.27
N ILE A 161 -17.96 -1.17 -3.68
CA ILE A 161 -17.75 -2.53 -4.15
C ILE A 161 -19.08 -3.26 -4.26
N ARG A 162 -19.19 -4.18 -5.20
CA ARG A 162 -20.27 -5.15 -5.30
C ARG A 162 -19.74 -6.54 -5.54
N SER A 163 -20.50 -7.56 -5.20
CA SER A 163 -20.23 -8.94 -5.55
C SER A 163 -21.04 -9.32 -6.80
N ALA A 164 -20.49 -10.19 -7.62
CA ALA A 164 -21.16 -10.79 -8.77
C ALA A 164 -21.30 -12.29 -8.53
N CYS A 165 -22.46 -12.84 -8.83
CA CYS A 165 -22.71 -14.28 -8.83
C CYS A 165 -22.30 -14.92 -10.15
N SER A 166 -22.57 -14.26 -11.28
CA SER A 166 -22.26 -14.72 -12.63
C SER A 166 -20.94 -14.16 -13.15
N THR A 167 -20.29 -14.88 -14.05
CA THR A 167 -19.00 -14.49 -14.66
C THR A 167 -19.10 -13.22 -15.53
N ASP A 168 -20.29 -12.93 -16.06
CA ASP A 168 -20.59 -11.81 -16.94
C ASP A 168 -21.16 -10.59 -16.20
N SER A 169 -21.22 -10.63 -14.86
CA SER A 169 -21.85 -9.61 -14.02
C SER A 169 -23.33 -9.33 -14.35
N SER A 170 -24.05 -10.27 -14.96
CA SER A 170 -25.50 -10.16 -15.21
C SER A 170 -26.30 -10.29 -13.91
N SER A 171 -25.76 -10.97 -12.91
CA SER A 171 -26.35 -11.12 -11.57
C SER A 171 -25.40 -10.60 -10.51
N VAL A 172 -25.70 -9.44 -9.94
CA VAL A 172 -24.84 -8.73 -9.00
C VAL A 172 -25.61 -8.25 -7.77
N SER A 173 -24.89 -8.00 -6.67
CA SER A 173 -25.45 -7.29 -5.52
C SER A 173 -25.64 -5.80 -5.83
N ALA A 174 -26.34 -5.09 -4.95
CA ALA A 174 -26.25 -3.65 -4.91
C ALA A 174 -24.81 -3.20 -4.64
N TRP A 175 -24.47 -1.96 -5.01
CA TRP A 175 -23.22 -1.34 -4.60
C TRP A 175 -23.24 -1.10 -3.09
N SER A 176 -22.09 -1.24 -2.45
CA SER A 176 -21.91 -0.99 -1.01
C SER A 176 -22.18 0.48 -0.66
N SER A 177 -22.23 0.77 0.64
CA SER A 177 -22.07 2.14 1.13
C SER A 177 -20.77 2.74 0.61
N THR A 178 -20.78 4.05 0.35
CA THR A 178 -19.59 4.78 -0.09
C THR A 178 -18.56 4.84 1.02
N GLN A 179 -17.35 4.44 0.71
CA GLN A 179 -16.16 4.64 1.54
C GLN A 179 -15.35 5.77 0.93
N ASN A 180 -14.64 6.51 1.78
CA ASN A 180 -13.75 7.57 1.34
C ASN A 180 -12.37 7.46 1.97
N PHE A 181 -11.38 8.00 1.30
CA PHE A 181 -10.04 8.21 1.82
C PHE A 181 -9.38 9.37 1.08
N THR A 182 -8.37 9.98 1.70
CA THR A 182 -7.57 11.03 1.07
C THR A 182 -6.14 10.55 0.96
N THR A 183 -5.55 10.63 -0.23
CA THR A 183 -4.12 10.35 -0.45
C THR A 183 -3.26 11.37 0.28
N LEU A 184 -2.03 10.96 0.64
CA LEU A 184 -1.12 11.82 1.38
C LEU A 184 -0.77 13.08 0.59
N THR A 185 -0.48 14.15 1.32
CA THR A 185 0.06 15.39 0.74
C THR A 185 1.57 15.24 0.56
N PRO A 186 2.14 15.64 -0.60
CA PRO A 186 3.58 15.62 -0.79
C PRO A 186 4.31 16.46 0.25
N CYS A 187 5.37 15.93 0.80
CA CYS A 187 6.26 16.64 1.69
C CYS A 187 7.00 17.76 0.95
N THR A 188 6.98 18.97 1.46
CA THR A 188 7.77 20.08 0.90
C THR A 188 9.20 20.05 1.42
N THR A 189 10.14 20.41 0.55
CA THR A 189 11.57 20.52 0.90
C THR A 189 11.80 21.69 1.83
N PRO A 190 12.62 21.56 2.91
CA PRO A 190 12.99 22.69 3.76
C PRO A 190 13.69 23.80 2.95
N LEU A 191 13.40 25.05 3.29
CA LEU A 191 14.03 26.22 2.71
C LEU A 191 15.09 26.82 3.66
N ASN A 192 15.90 27.73 3.15
CA ASN A 192 16.88 28.52 3.90
C ASN A 192 17.83 27.67 4.74
N ALA A 193 18.24 26.50 4.19
CA ALA A 193 19.23 25.65 4.81
C ALA A 193 20.57 26.42 4.93
N THR A 194 21.07 26.61 6.15
CA THR A 194 22.29 27.38 6.44
C THR A 194 23.07 26.75 7.60
N THR A 195 24.35 27.10 7.71
CA THR A 195 25.21 26.64 8.78
C THR A 195 25.60 27.83 9.67
N THR A 196 25.44 27.68 10.97
CA THR A 196 25.76 28.67 11.99
C THR A 196 26.68 28.06 13.07
N GLY A 197 27.20 28.88 14.01
CA GLY A 197 27.98 28.39 15.14
C GLY A 197 29.20 27.54 14.73
N ILE A 198 29.85 27.87 13.62
CA ILE A 198 31.02 27.15 13.15
C ILE A 198 32.18 27.42 14.09
N THR A 199 32.76 26.36 14.65
CA THR A 199 33.97 26.38 15.49
C THR A 199 35.06 25.50 14.88
N LEU A 200 36.13 25.23 15.63
CA LEU A 200 37.18 24.31 15.22
C LEU A 200 36.64 22.87 15.02
N THR A 201 35.69 22.44 15.84
CA THR A 201 35.25 21.04 15.91
C THR A 201 33.74 20.87 15.89
N ALA A 202 32.96 21.95 15.66
CA ALA A 202 31.51 21.89 15.69
C ALA A 202 30.89 22.87 14.70
N ALA A 203 29.65 22.60 14.32
CA ALA A 203 28.79 23.47 13.53
C ALA A 203 27.32 23.15 13.84
N THR A 204 26.44 24.13 13.68
CA THR A 204 24.99 23.95 13.79
C THR A 204 24.36 24.15 12.41
N LEU A 205 23.67 23.13 11.94
CA LEU A 205 22.89 23.14 10.71
C LEU A 205 21.49 23.61 11.03
N THR A 206 20.93 24.55 10.29
CA THR A 206 19.59 25.11 10.53
C THR A 206 18.84 25.27 9.22
N TRP A 207 17.52 25.22 9.27
CA TRP A 207 16.60 25.39 8.14
C TRP A 207 15.24 25.87 8.60
N ASP A 208 14.39 26.29 7.67
CA ASP A 208 13.03 26.70 8.00
C ASP A 208 12.19 25.49 8.42
N ALA A 209 11.37 25.69 9.45
CA ALA A 209 10.39 24.68 9.84
C ALA A 209 9.32 24.50 8.77
N VAL A 210 9.03 23.25 8.40
CA VAL A 210 7.99 22.89 7.46
C VAL A 210 6.71 22.53 8.20
N ALA A 211 5.61 23.18 7.86
CA ALA A 211 4.32 22.89 8.48
C ALA A 211 3.89 21.44 8.21
N GLY A 212 3.46 20.73 9.26
CA GLY A 212 3.08 19.32 9.17
C GLY A 212 4.24 18.33 9.10
N ALA A 213 5.50 18.78 9.23
CA ALA A 213 6.64 17.89 9.35
C ALA A 213 6.57 17.06 10.64
N TRP A 214 6.74 15.75 10.52
CA TRP A 214 7.00 14.88 11.65
C TRP A 214 8.45 15.04 12.15
N GLY A 215 9.37 15.26 11.23
CA GLY A 215 10.80 15.44 11.49
C GLY A 215 11.59 15.75 10.24
N TYR A 216 12.90 15.66 10.36
CA TYR A 216 13.83 15.95 9.26
C TYR A 216 14.91 14.89 9.19
N ARG A 217 15.24 14.49 7.96
CA ARG A 217 16.37 13.63 7.67
C ARG A 217 17.54 14.48 7.22
N VAL A 218 18.59 14.55 8.03
CA VAL A 218 19.82 15.27 7.73
C VAL A 218 20.85 14.29 7.17
N ARG A 219 21.65 14.72 6.21
CA ARG A 219 22.83 13.99 5.75
C ARG A 219 24.02 14.91 5.57
N TYR A 220 25.18 14.40 5.89
CA TYR A 220 26.43 15.16 5.75
C TYR A 220 27.60 14.23 5.42
N LYS A 221 28.66 14.79 4.82
CA LYS A 221 29.92 14.11 4.53
C LYS A 221 31.03 15.13 4.35
N GLN A 222 32.28 14.72 4.49
CA GLN A 222 33.41 15.55 4.08
C GLN A 222 33.39 15.75 2.56
N THR A 223 33.82 16.91 2.09
CA THR A 223 33.85 17.22 0.64
C THR A 223 34.82 16.31 -0.13
N SER A 224 35.91 15.86 0.53
CA SER A 224 36.88 14.92 -0.02
C SER A 224 36.36 13.49 -0.19
N GLN A 225 35.28 13.11 0.46
CA GLN A 225 34.70 11.77 0.39
C GLN A 225 33.79 11.61 -0.84
N PRO A 226 33.63 10.38 -1.39
CA PRO A 226 32.74 10.13 -2.50
C PRO A 226 31.27 10.41 -2.15
N TRP A 227 30.41 10.64 -3.16
CA TRP A 227 28.98 10.90 -2.95
C TRP A 227 28.23 9.76 -2.28
N SER A 228 28.76 8.55 -2.27
CA SER A 228 28.19 7.41 -1.55
C SER A 228 28.44 7.43 -0.03
N ALA A 229 29.33 8.28 0.46
CA ALA A 229 29.80 8.30 1.86
C ALA A 229 28.95 9.21 2.78
N TRP A 230 27.65 9.38 2.49
CA TRP A 230 26.77 10.18 3.33
C TRP A 230 26.53 9.51 4.70
N VAL A 231 26.69 10.29 5.76
CA VAL A 231 26.21 9.96 7.09
C VAL A 231 24.79 10.53 7.22
N TYR A 232 23.85 9.76 7.78
CA TYR A 232 22.46 10.15 7.92
C TYR A 232 22.06 10.21 9.39
N ASP A 233 21.23 11.19 9.72
CA ASP A 233 20.58 11.28 11.01
C ASP A 233 19.14 11.79 10.85
N THR A 234 18.32 11.63 11.92
CA THR A 234 16.92 12.07 11.95
C THR A 234 16.68 12.88 13.20
N VAL A 235 16.09 14.07 13.03
CA VAL A 235 15.76 14.98 14.12
C VAL A 235 14.31 15.47 14.01
N THR A 236 13.72 15.85 15.13
CA THR A 236 12.35 16.41 15.17
C THR A 236 12.34 17.95 15.22
N THR A 237 13.52 18.57 15.35
CA THR A 237 13.72 20.02 15.35
C THR A 237 14.24 20.49 14.01
N ASN A 238 14.09 21.78 13.69
CA ASN A 238 14.64 22.40 12.50
C ASN A 238 16.11 22.83 12.64
N SER A 239 16.85 22.11 13.48
CA SER A 239 18.28 22.30 13.68
C SER A 239 18.97 20.98 14.04
N TYR A 240 20.27 20.88 13.71
CA TYR A 240 21.10 19.73 14.03
C TYR A 240 22.51 20.18 14.36
N SER A 241 23.03 19.80 15.53
CA SER A 241 24.36 20.14 15.98
C SER A 241 25.37 19.03 15.67
N LEU A 242 26.38 19.37 14.90
CA LEU A 242 27.55 18.52 14.62
C LEU A 242 28.67 18.85 15.59
N THR A 243 29.24 17.85 16.23
CA THR A 243 30.36 17.98 17.18
C THR A 243 31.44 16.94 16.88
N GLY A 244 32.65 17.15 17.40
CA GLY A 244 33.75 16.21 17.18
C GLY A 244 34.29 16.20 15.76
N LEU A 245 34.03 17.25 14.99
CA LEU A 245 34.52 17.36 13.63
C LEU A 245 36.03 17.65 13.61
N PRO A 246 36.82 17.11 12.66
CA PRO A 246 38.16 17.58 12.38
C PRO A 246 38.18 19.09 12.06
N ASN A 247 39.23 19.78 12.51
CA ASN A 247 39.45 21.19 12.17
C ASN A 247 39.85 21.36 10.69
N ALA A 248 39.72 22.56 10.16
CA ALA A 248 40.06 22.92 8.79
C ALA A 248 39.49 21.97 7.73
N THR A 249 38.32 21.39 8.01
CA THR A 249 37.71 20.35 7.17
C THR A 249 36.39 20.87 6.60
N SER A 250 36.22 20.69 5.27
CA SER A 250 34.98 21.09 4.58
C SER A 250 33.98 19.95 4.50
N TYR A 251 32.72 20.30 4.64
CA TYR A 251 31.60 19.38 4.65
C TYR A 251 30.54 19.80 3.66
N HIS A 252 29.92 18.82 2.98
CA HIS A 252 28.64 18.92 2.33
C HIS A 252 27.56 18.46 3.29
N TRP A 253 26.40 19.13 3.30
CA TRP A 253 25.21 18.64 3.98
C TRP A 253 23.92 19.00 3.26
N GLN A 254 22.88 18.24 3.54
CA GLN A 254 21.55 18.43 2.99
C GLN A 254 20.51 17.98 4.02
N VAL A 255 19.30 18.49 3.90
CA VAL A 255 18.16 18.13 4.73
C VAL A 255 16.92 17.86 3.90
N ALA A 256 16.10 16.89 4.31
CA ALA A 256 14.80 16.59 3.75
C ALA A 256 13.74 16.56 4.86
N THR A 257 12.51 16.96 4.55
CA THR A 257 11.38 16.84 5.46
C THR A 257 10.86 15.41 5.46
N MET A 258 10.52 14.89 6.65
CA MET A 258 9.77 13.67 6.86
C MET A 258 8.35 14.06 7.32
N CYS A 259 7.32 13.68 6.55
CA CYS A 259 5.93 14.00 6.90
C CYS A 259 5.27 12.92 7.76
N GLU A 260 5.94 11.79 7.95
CA GLU A 260 5.51 10.69 8.83
C GLU A 260 6.72 9.94 9.40
N SER A 261 6.50 9.23 10.51
CA SER A 261 7.57 8.50 11.24
C SER A 261 8.17 7.34 10.44
N THR A 262 7.42 6.77 9.49
CA THR A 262 7.86 5.62 8.68
C THR A 262 8.90 5.99 7.64
N GLY A 263 9.04 7.29 7.30
CA GLY A 263 9.94 7.77 6.25
C GLY A 263 9.52 7.41 4.83
N ILE A 264 8.29 6.96 4.62
CA ILE A 264 7.75 6.63 3.28
C ILE A 264 7.44 7.91 2.50
N ASN A 265 6.95 8.95 3.19
CA ASN A 265 6.62 10.24 2.61
C ASN A 265 7.67 11.29 3.01
N ASN A 266 8.80 11.31 2.31
CA ASN A 266 9.85 12.29 2.48
C ASN A 266 9.88 13.27 1.32
N SER A 267 10.29 14.52 1.57
CA SER A 267 10.62 15.45 0.50
C SER A 267 11.89 15.03 -0.24
N ALA A 268 12.17 15.67 -1.37
CA ALA A 268 13.54 15.73 -1.89
C ALA A 268 14.47 16.38 -0.86
N PHE A 269 15.77 16.08 -0.94
CA PHE A 269 16.77 16.82 -0.18
C PHE A 269 16.87 18.26 -0.69
N ALA A 270 17.02 19.22 0.23
CA ALA A 270 17.33 20.60 -0.09
C ALA A 270 18.65 20.71 -0.87
N SER A 271 18.87 21.87 -1.49
CA SER A 271 20.13 22.17 -2.16
C SER A 271 21.32 21.93 -1.24
N ASN A 272 22.44 21.47 -1.82
CA ASN A 272 23.63 21.18 -1.05
C ASN A 272 24.21 22.46 -0.43
N VAL A 273 24.49 22.41 0.86
CA VAL A 273 25.18 23.47 1.62
C VAL A 273 26.58 23.01 1.96
N VAL A 274 27.52 23.92 1.92
CA VAL A 274 28.92 23.66 2.26
C VAL A 274 29.34 24.56 3.41
N PHE A 275 30.08 24.01 4.37
CA PHE A 275 30.77 24.78 5.40
C PHE A 275 32.17 24.19 5.64
N THR A 276 33.04 24.96 6.26
CA THR A 276 34.37 24.52 6.66
C THR A 276 34.57 24.83 8.14
N THR A 277 34.99 23.86 8.93
CA THR A 277 35.37 24.06 10.34
C THR A 277 36.55 25.01 10.45
N GLY A 278 36.65 25.71 11.56
CA GLY A 278 37.74 26.64 11.80
C GLY A 278 39.11 25.97 11.70
N ALA A 279 40.09 26.72 11.30
CA ALA A 279 41.50 26.29 11.32
C ALA A 279 42.17 26.77 12.62
N CYS A 280 42.96 25.90 13.24
CA CYS A 280 43.81 26.31 14.36
C CYS A 280 45.13 26.90 13.75
N ASN A 281 45.10 28.19 13.50
CA ASN A 281 46.26 28.90 12.99
C ASN A 281 47.12 29.39 14.16
N LEU A 282 47.85 28.49 14.78
CA LEU A 282 48.80 28.84 15.81
C LEU A 282 50.18 29.06 15.18
N SER A 283 50.76 30.20 15.37
CA SER A 283 52.13 30.51 14.94
C SER A 283 53.00 30.77 16.15
N LEU A 284 54.13 30.09 16.18
CA LEU A 284 55.12 30.20 17.24
C LEU A 284 56.39 30.83 16.66
N SER A 285 56.94 31.83 17.34
CA SER A 285 58.27 32.37 17.02
C SER A 285 59.08 32.52 18.33
N THR A 286 60.37 32.27 18.28
CA THR A 286 61.25 32.41 19.42
C THR A 286 62.31 33.44 19.11
N SER A 287 62.67 34.24 20.06
CA SER A 287 63.88 35.06 20.09
C SER A 287 64.76 34.61 21.24
N GLN A 288 66.08 34.67 21.09
CA GLN A 288 67.00 34.25 22.10
C GLN A 288 68.08 35.32 22.34
N THR A 289 68.49 35.44 23.58
CA THR A 289 69.66 36.21 23.99
C THR A 289 70.72 35.23 24.52
N ASN A 290 71.88 35.21 23.91
CA ASN A 290 72.95 34.31 24.34
C ASN A 290 73.56 34.83 25.67
N VAL A 291 74.06 33.90 26.50
CA VAL A 291 74.84 34.25 27.69
C VAL A 291 76.08 35.05 27.33
N GLY A 292 76.38 36.14 28.00
CA GLY A 292 77.51 37.03 27.70
C GLY A 292 78.84 36.42 28.00
N CYS A 293 79.02 35.62 29.08
CA CYS A 293 80.23 34.94 29.47
C CYS A 293 79.97 33.59 30.10
N TYR A 294 80.94 32.70 30.06
CA TYR A 294 80.88 31.39 30.72
C TYR A 294 80.57 31.54 32.21
N GLY A 295 79.48 30.86 32.70
CA GLY A 295 79.00 30.88 34.04
C GLY A 295 77.97 31.94 34.34
N ASN A 296 77.57 32.82 33.42
CA ASN A 296 76.50 33.78 33.58
C ASN A 296 75.11 33.09 33.39
N SER A 297 74.12 33.70 33.99
CA SER A 297 72.70 33.29 33.84
C SER A 297 71.87 34.37 33.12
N ASP A 298 72.52 35.16 32.22
CA ASP A 298 71.92 36.30 31.50
C ASP A 298 71.36 35.95 30.12
N GLY A 299 71.37 34.67 29.75
CA GLY A 299 70.70 34.18 28.57
C GLY A 299 69.17 34.03 28.76
N SER A 300 68.43 34.30 27.72
CA SER A 300 66.97 34.13 27.72
C SER A 300 66.47 33.60 26.40
N ILE A 301 65.32 32.90 26.45
CA ILE A 301 64.52 32.52 25.29
C ILE A 301 63.12 33.08 25.51
N ASP A 302 62.69 33.92 24.56
CA ASP A 302 61.34 34.48 24.53
C ASP A 302 60.52 33.74 23.48
N LEU A 303 59.31 33.31 23.86
CA LEU A 303 58.36 32.66 22.96
C LEU A 303 57.20 33.63 22.69
N SER A 304 57.01 33.98 21.43
CA SER A 304 55.87 34.73 20.95
C SER A 304 54.92 33.77 20.25
N VAL A 305 53.65 33.80 20.71
CA VAL A 305 52.57 33.01 20.12
C VAL A 305 51.60 33.97 19.46
N SER A 306 51.19 33.69 18.22
CA SER A 306 50.15 34.42 17.50
C SER A 306 49.13 33.48 16.92
N GLY A 307 47.87 33.89 16.83
CA GLY A 307 46.75 33.05 16.37
C GLY A 307 46.16 32.22 17.49
N GLY A 308 45.15 31.43 17.19
CA GLY A 308 44.36 30.66 18.17
C GLY A 308 43.36 31.53 18.96
N SER A 309 42.57 30.94 19.84
CA SER A 309 41.68 31.66 20.75
C SER A 309 41.81 31.07 22.16
N GLY A 310 42.09 31.90 23.13
CA GLY A 310 42.13 31.53 24.55
C GLY A 310 43.50 31.65 25.22
N SER A 311 43.61 31.15 26.43
CA SER A 311 44.86 31.12 27.20
C SER A 311 45.78 29.99 26.71
N TYR A 312 47.06 30.28 26.56
CA TYR A 312 48.05 29.28 26.18
C TYR A 312 48.74 28.66 27.39
N THR A 313 49.03 27.37 27.32
CA THR A 313 49.92 26.68 28.27
C THR A 313 51.15 26.23 27.54
N TYR A 314 52.28 26.44 28.14
CA TYR A 314 53.58 26.14 27.58
C TYR A 314 54.27 25.03 28.36
N SER A 315 54.98 24.15 27.69
CA SER A 315 55.87 23.17 28.31
C SER A 315 57.23 23.26 27.63
N TRP A 316 58.28 23.52 28.36
CA TRP A 316 59.63 23.54 27.88
C TRP A 316 60.25 22.14 28.05
N SER A 317 61.27 21.85 27.28
CA SER A 317 61.99 20.55 27.31
C SER A 317 62.73 20.28 28.61
N ASP A 318 63.00 21.34 29.44
CA ASP A 318 63.59 21.23 30.77
C ASP A 318 62.54 20.93 31.88
N GLY A 319 61.25 20.76 31.53
CA GLY A 319 60.17 20.50 32.45
C GLY A 319 59.55 21.74 33.09
N SER A 320 60.00 22.95 32.75
CA SER A 320 59.44 24.20 33.31
C SER A 320 58.06 24.50 32.65
N LEU A 321 57.11 24.95 33.45
CA LEU A 321 55.79 25.40 33.04
C LEU A 321 55.63 26.90 33.26
N GLN A 322 55.53 27.70 32.20
CA GLN A 322 55.19 29.14 32.33
C GLN A 322 53.82 29.45 31.72
N ARG A 323 53.02 30.27 32.41
CA ARG A 323 51.82 30.91 31.85
C ARG A 323 52.18 32.35 31.47
N ILE A 324 52.03 32.69 30.20
CA ILE A 324 52.07 34.11 29.81
C ILE A 324 50.60 34.47 29.45
N SER A 325 49.98 35.39 30.19
CA SER A 325 48.74 36.07 29.84
C SER A 325 49.11 37.21 28.88
N HIS A 326 48.70 37.12 27.62
CA HIS A 326 48.71 38.30 26.75
C HIS A 326 47.39 39.05 26.95
N LEU A 327 47.49 40.35 27.13
CA LEU A 327 46.41 41.35 27.04
C LEU A 327 45.96 41.53 25.60
#